data_958ab02e1cd57ec14ec9b4a7b5494404
#
_entry.id   958ab02e1cd57ec14ec9b4a7b5494404
#
_cell.length_a   1.000
_cell.length_b   1.000
_cell.length_c   1.000
_cell.angle_alpha   90.00
_cell.angle_beta   90.00
_cell.angle_gamma   90.00
#
_symmetry.space_group_name_H-M   'P 1'
#
loop_
_entity.id
_entity.type
_entity.pdbx_description
1 polymer ?
#
loop_
_entity_poly.entity_id
_entity_poly.type
_entity_poly.pdbx_seq_one_letter_code
_entity_poly.pdbx_strand_id
1 'polypeptide(L)'
;MARSASLFAPLLLASTLLGAVGCGSPPELSGTVKDIWGKPIEGATIQIEGVTQQQKSDKSGRFTVEVTPGAHRVMAGKEGFIKSIVAVTVPEEEGETPLTTDLALYPEPADHGFYAVGHAGYEPIEAEILQTVGTSIRAYTGLAGVGKSVAPSKEALRFVFSSGMRSSEIKRLDLQLHRITFVDVTKVPGVLGEEEVKVNLWVGAETIPFTIEALPSRDDFLIATKEPLTAGFYAFNTQGLITSADVAALTTVPKEMQEAWPFEVK
;
A
#
# COMPACT_ATOMS: atom_id res chain seq x y z
N MET A 1 69.69 -34.99 -72.15
CA MET A 1 69.78 -33.81 -71.29
C MET A 1 68.42 -33.50 -70.81
N ALA A 2 68.01 -33.99 -69.69
CA ALA A 2 66.64 -33.78 -69.18
C ALA A 2 66.72 -32.85 -67.95
N ARG A 3 65.98 -31.81 -67.96
CA ARG A 3 65.80 -30.94 -66.80
C ARG A 3 64.43 -31.20 -66.17
N SER A 4 64.51 -31.74 -64.93
CA SER A 4 63.37 -31.88 -64.04
C SER A 4 62.98 -30.52 -63.50
N ALA A 5 61.69 -30.20 -63.66
CA ALA A 5 61.03 -29.04 -63.00
C ALA A 5 60.23 -29.56 -61.78
N SER A 6 60.64 -29.13 -60.63
CA SER A 6 59.99 -29.44 -59.36
C SER A 6 58.86 -28.42 -59.11
N LEU A 7 57.59 -28.87 -58.99
CA LEU A 7 56.42 -28.08 -58.60
C LEU A 7 56.29 -28.10 -57.08
N PHE A 8 56.50 -26.97 -56.43
CA PHE A 8 56.14 -26.75 -55.04
C PHE A 8 54.65 -26.28 -54.96
N ALA A 9 53.81 -27.05 -54.33
CA ALA A 9 52.47 -26.65 -53.99
C ALA A 9 52.45 -26.01 -52.57
N PRO A 10 51.85 -24.83 -52.37
CA PRO A 10 51.70 -24.29 -51.02
C PRO A 10 50.52 -24.95 -50.31
N LEU A 11 50.78 -25.51 -49.14
CA LEU A 11 49.81 -26.07 -48.19
C LEU A 11 49.12 -24.89 -47.48
N LEU A 12 47.84 -24.61 -47.82
CA LEU A 12 46.98 -23.63 -47.17
C LEU A 12 46.53 -24.25 -45.83
N LEU A 13 47.09 -23.77 -44.72
CA LEU A 13 46.62 -24.03 -43.39
C LEU A 13 45.34 -23.23 -43.14
N ALA A 14 44.17 -23.88 -43.20
CA ALA A 14 42.90 -23.30 -42.78
C ALA A 14 42.83 -23.34 -41.25
N SER A 15 43.11 -22.20 -40.59
CA SER A 15 42.89 -22.01 -39.16
C SER A 15 41.38 -21.87 -38.90
N THR A 16 40.72 -22.93 -38.46
CA THR A 16 39.38 -22.90 -37.91
C THR A 16 39.41 -22.21 -36.53
N LEU A 17 39.02 -20.93 -36.46
CA LEU A 17 38.67 -20.30 -35.19
C LEU A 17 37.41 -21.02 -34.66
N LEU A 18 37.56 -21.92 -33.72
CA LEU A 18 36.47 -22.32 -32.83
C LEU A 18 36.20 -21.12 -31.94
N GLY A 19 35.13 -20.38 -32.24
CA GLY A 19 34.54 -19.43 -31.32
C GLY A 19 34.10 -20.20 -30.07
N ALA A 20 34.77 -19.96 -28.94
CA ALA A 20 34.29 -20.39 -27.64
C ALA A 20 32.95 -19.63 -27.39
N VAL A 21 31.82 -20.29 -27.66
CA VAL A 21 30.52 -19.86 -27.14
C VAL A 21 30.65 -20.03 -25.62
N GLY A 22 30.92 -18.94 -24.92
CA GLY A 22 30.90 -18.89 -23.46
C GLY A 22 29.47 -19.30 -23.02
N CYS A 23 29.34 -20.51 -22.47
CA CYS A 23 28.16 -20.88 -21.70
C CYS A 23 28.25 -20.11 -20.37
N GLY A 24 27.85 -18.82 -20.39
CA GLY A 24 27.49 -18.11 -19.19
C GLY A 24 26.24 -18.77 -18.60
N SER A 25 26.25 -19.07 -17.30
CA SER A 25 25.02 -19.47 -16.61
C SER A 25 24.01 -18.34 -16.73
N PRO A 26 22.71 -18.65 -16.86
CA PRO A 26 21.69 -17.61 -16.88
C PRO A 26 21.78 -16.76 -15.58
N PRO A 27 21.54 -15.45 -15.65
CA PRO A 27 21.55 -14.60 -14.47
C PRO A 27 20.57 -15.12 -13.41
N GLU A 28 20.96 -15.06 -12.15
CA GLU A 28 20.13 -15.43 -11.02
C GLU A 28 19.59 -14.21 -10.30
N LEU A 29 18.26 -14.16 -10.13
CA LEU A 29 17.60 -13.22 -9.24
C LEU A 29 17.37 -13.89 -7.90
N SER A 30 17.96 -13.34 -6.85
CA SER A 30 17.76 -13.78 -5.47
C SER A 30 16.97 -12.75 -4.68
N GLY A 31 16.42 -13.15 -3.53
CA GLY A 31 15.71 -12.22 -2.67
C GLY A 31 15.12 -12.84 -1.43
N THR A 32 14.38 -12.03 -0.69
CA THR A 32 13.63 -12.50 0.49
C THR A 32 12.16 -12.10 0.42
N VAL A 33 11.30 -12.98 0.90
CA VAL A 33 9.88 -12.70 1.11
C VAL A 33 9.64 -12.58 2.62
N LYS A 34 9.16 -11.42 3.05
CA LYS A 34 8.86 -11.12 4.45
C LYS A 34 7.46 -10.51 4.56
N ASP A 35 6.87 -10.56 5.74
CA ASP A 35 5.74 -9.71 6.02
C ASP A 35 6.19 -8.25 6.24
N ILE A 36 5.24 -7.35 6.37
CA ILE A 36 5.50 -5.91 6.59
C ILE A 36 6.19 -5.60 7.93
N TRP A 37 6.29 -6.57 8.84
CA TRP A 37 7.02 -6.47 10.11
C TRP A 37 8.41 -7.11 10.04
N GLY A 38 8.82 -7.61 8.85
CA GLY A 38 10.13 -8.19 8.62
C GLY A 38 10.25 -9.68 8.96
N LYS A 39 9.15 -10.36 9.34
CA LYS A 39 9.15 -11.79 9.61
C LYS A 39 9.21 -12.57 8.30
N PRO A 40 10.15 -13.52 8.15
CA PRO A 40 10.26 -14.35 6.95
C PRO A 40 9.00 -15.15 6.67
N ILE A 41 8.62 -15.25 5.40
CA ILE A 41 7.48 -16.05 4.95
C ILE A 41 7.99 -17.28 4.21
N GLU A 42 7.84 -18.46 4.81
CA GLU A 42 8.14 -19.76 4.20
C GLU A 42 7.04 -20.16 3.22
N GLY A 43 7.43 -20.75 2.09
CA GLY A 43 6.51 -21.35 1.11
C GLY A 43 5.68 -20.32 0.33
N ALA A 44 6.06 -19.04 0.33
CA ALA A 44 5.49 -18.08 -0.59
C ALA A 44 5.84 -18.49 -2.03
N THR A 45 4.87 -18.43 -2.94
CA THR A 45 5.08 -18.72 -4.36
C THR A 45 5.60 -17.49 -5.05
N ILE A 46 6.78 -17.60 -5.66
CA ILE A 46 7.41 -16.56 -6.46
C ILE A 46 7.17 -16.90 -7.94
N GLN A 47 6.66 -15.93 -8.67
CA GLN A 47 6.43 -16.00 -10.11
C GLN A 47 7.06 -14.78 -10.79
N ILE A 48 7.80 -15.01 -11.87
CA ILE A 48 8.42 -13.96 -12.67
C ILE A 48 7.76 -13.95 -14.04
N GLU A 49 7.39 -12.76 -14.52
CA GLU A 49 6.80 -12.61 -15.84
C GLU A 49 7.77 -13.09 -16.91
N GLY A 50 7.27 -13.96 -17.80
CA GLY A 50 8.08 -14.60 -18.86
C GLY A 50 8.84 -15.86 -18.42
N VAL A 51 8.85 -16.20 -17.11
CA VAL A 51 9.44 -17.45 -16.60
C VAL A 51 8.34 -18.44 -16.26
N THR A 52 8.39 -19.64 -16.85
CA THR A 52 7.35 -20.67 -16.64
C THR A 52 7.48 -21.35 -15.28
N GLN A 53 8.69 -21.43 -14.76
CA GLN A 53 8.96 -22.09 -13.47
C GLN A 53 8.56 -21.19 -12.30
N GLN A 54 7.76 -21.74 -11.38
CA GLN A 54 7.47 -21.12 -10.10
C GLN A 54 8.44 -21.62 -9.03
N GLN A 55 8.90 -20.73 -8.19
CA GLN A 55 9.76 -21.04 -7.05
C GLN A 55 9.00 -20.81 -5.74
N LYS A 56 9.43 -21.48 -4.67
CA LYS A 56 8.92 -21.23 -3.32
C LYS A 56 10.04 -20.68 -2.43
N SER A 57 9.70 -19.76 -1.55
CA SER A 57 10.62 -19.29 -0.52
C SER A 57 10.90 -20.38 0.51
N ASP A 58 12.13 -20.43 1.01
CA ASP A 58 12.57 -21.32 2.07
C ASP A 58 12.09 -20.86 3.47
N LYS A 59 12.52 -21.56 4.53
CA LYS A 59 12.21 -21.23 5.94
C LYS A 59 12.68 -19.84 6.37
N SER A 60 13.68 -19.29 5.69
CA SER A 60 14.23 -17.95 5.92
C SER A 60 13.57 -16.89 5.02
N GLY A 61 12.57 -17.27 4.23
CA GLY A 61 11.93 -16.44 3.25
C GLY A 61 12.76 -16.24 1.97
N ARG A 62 13.89 -16.90 1.80
CA ARG A 62 14.79 -16.71 0.66
C ARG A 62 14.31 -17.48 -0.56
N PHE A 63 14.59 -16.90 -1.73
CA PHE A 63 14.39 -17.57 -3.02
C PHE A 63 15.52 -17.22 -3.99
N THR A 64 15.69 -18.05 -5.00
CA THR A 64 16.59 -17.82 -6.13
C THR A 64 15.93 -18.38 -7.38
N VAL A 65 15.89 -17.59 -8.46
CA VAL A 65 15.27 -17.95 -9.75
C VAL A 65 16.18 -17.54 -10.89
N GLU A 66 16.40 -18.43 -11.85
CA GLU A 66 17.06 -18.10 -13.11
C GLU A 66 16.15 -17.18 -13.93
N VAL A 67 16.70 -16.08 -14.46
CA VAL A 67 15.99 -15.08 -15.23
C VAL A 67 16.75 -14.72 -16.50
N THR A 68 16.05 -14.23 -17.49
CA THR A 68 16.70 -13.67 -18.68
C THR A 68 16.95 -12.17 -18.50
N PRO A 69 17.93 -11.58 -19.21
CA PRO A 69 18.08 -10.14 -19.25
C PRO A 69 16.79 -9.43 -19.70
N GLY A 70 16.54 -8.24 -19.16
CA GLY A 70 15.36 -7.42 -19.49
C GLY A 70 14.57 -6.96 -18.28
N ALA A 71 13.43 -6.33 -18.54
CA ALA A 71 12.50 -5.88 -17.52
C ALA A 71 11.50 -6.99 -17.16
N HIS A 72 11.37 -7.29 -15.88
CA HIS A 72 10.47 -8.33 -15.37
C HIS A 72 9.61 -7.80 -14.24
N ARG A 73 8.43 -8.40 -14.08
CA ARG A 73 7.60 -8.25 -12.87
C ARG A 73 7.75 -9.50 -12.02
N VAL A 74 8.21 -9.31 -10.81
CA VAL A 74 8.36 -10.37 -9.80
C VAL A 74 7.16 -10.30 -8.87
N MET A 75 6.44 -11.39 -8.77
CA MET A 75 5.24 -11.52 -7.95
C MET A 75 5.50 -12.54 -6.84
N ALA A 76 5.19 -12.20 -5.60
CA ALA A 76 5.13 -13.14 -4.50
C ALA A 76 3.71 -13.22 -3.94
N GLY A 77 3.25 -14.43 -3.63
CA GLY A 77 1.95 -14.68 -3.04
C GLY A 77 1.97 -15.83 -2.05
N LYS A 78 1.17 -15.71 -1.00
CA LYS A 78 0.95 -16.73 0.02
C LYS A 78 -0.50 -16.62 0.48
N GLU A 79 -1.14 -17.74 0.78
CA GLU A 79 -2.47 -17.76 1.38
C GLU A 79 -2.49 -16.95 2.69
N GLY A 80 -3.52 -16.12 2.89
CA GLY A 80 -3.64 -15.17 3.99
C GLY A 80 -2.82 -13.89 3.85
N PHE A 81 -2.24 -13.65 2.66
CA PHE A 81 -1.48 -12.44 2.36
C PHE A 81 -1.88 -11.83 1.02
N ILE A 82 -1.94 -10.53 0.99
CA ILE A 82 -2.04 -9.74 -0.24
C ILE A 82 -0.74 -9.92 -1.02
N LYS A 83 -0.85 -10.21 -2.32
CA LYS A 83 0.30 -10.40 -3.21
C LYS A 83 1.18 -9.15 -3.26
N SER A 84 2.48 -9.35 -3.43
CA SER A 84 3.43 -8.28 -3.74
C SER A 84 3.86 -8.37 -5.19
N ILE A 85 4.00 -7.24 -5.87
CA ILE A 85 4.44 -7.16 -7.27
C ILE A 85 5.49 -6.06 -7.36
N VAL A 86 6.70 -6.42 -7.77
CA VAL A 86 7.83 -5.50 -7.91
C VAL A 86 8.38 -5.59 -9.33
N ALA A 87 8.72 -4.45 -9.92
CA ALA A 87 9.43 -4.40 -11.20
C ALA A 87 10.95 -4.51 -10.94
N VAL A 88 11.62 -5.38 -11.70
CA VAL A 88 13.06 -5.61 -11.63
C VAL A 88 13.62 -5.54 -13.04
N THR A 89 14.77 -4.88 -13.21
CA THR A 89 15.51 -4.89 -14.47
C THR A 89 16.76 -5.73 -14.33
N VAL A 90 16.85 -6.79 -15.14
CA VAL A 90 18.01 -7.70 -15.21
C VAL A 90 18.93 -7.17 -16.30
N PRO A 91 20.22 -6.83 -15.99
CA PRO A 91 21.18 -6.34 -16.98
C PRO A 91 21.54 -7.43 -18.00
N GLU A 92 21.97 -7.03 -19.20
CA GLU A 92 22.42 -7.94 -20.25
C GLU A 92 23.81 -8.54 -19.95
N GLU A 93 24.63 -7.80 -19.23
CA GLU A 93 25.95 -8.26 -18.80
C GLU A 93 25.93 -8.65 -17.32
N GLU A 94 26.56 -9.76 -17.00
CA GLU A 94 26.76 -10.15 -15.60
C GLU A 94 27.60 -9.08 -14.89
N GLY A 95 26.97 -8.38 -13.95
CA GLY A 95 27.67 -7.45 -13.07
C GLY A 95 28.28 -8.18 -11.87
N GLU A 96 29.30 -7.58 -11.27
CA GLU A 96 29.91 -8.10 -10.02
C GLU A 96 28.92 -8.13 -8.83
N THR A 97 27.80 -7.41 -8.95
CA THR A 97 26.80 -7.30 -7.86
C THR A 97 25.67 -8.29 -8.09
N PRO A 98 25.36 -9.15 -7.11
CA PRO A 98 24.22 -10.07 -7.18
C PRO A 98 22.90 -9.29 -7.36
N LEU A 99 22.05 -9.74 -8.29
CA LEU A 99 20.73 -9.17 -8.50
C LEU A 99 19.81 -9.62 -7.36
N THR A 100 19.37 -8.68 -6.53
CA THR A 100 18.53 -8.98 -5.36
C THR A 100 17.25 -8.16 -5.36
N THR A 101 16.15 -8.75 -4.85
CA THR A 101 14.88 -8.06 -4.63
C THR A 101 14.19 -8.59 -3.38
N ASP A 102 13.76 -7.68 -2.51
CA ASP A 102 12.98 -8.01 -1.33
C ASP A 102 11.49 -7.75 -1.60
N LEU A 103 10.66 -8.70 -1.18
CA LEU A 103 9.22 -8.68 -1.38
C LEU A 103 8.53 -8.65 -0.01
N ALA A 104 7.81 -7.56 0.26
CA ALA A 104 7.02 -7.43 1.48
C ALA A 104 5.55 -7.77 1.18
N LEU A 105 4.97 -8.68 1.95
CA LEU A 105 3.57 -9.05 1.86
C LEU A 105 2.78 -8.46 3.02
N TYR A 106 1.64 -7.91 2.71
CA TYR A 106 0.66 -7.47 3.70
C TYR A 106 -0.23 -8.66 4.06
N PRO A 107 -0.43 -9.00 5.35
CA PRO A 107 -1.49 -9.93 5.70
C PRO A 107 -2.85 -9.45 5.20
N GLU A 108 -3.71 -10.35 4.77
CA GLU A 108 -5.09 -10.02 4.43
C GLU A 108 -5.85 -9.60 5.69
N PRO A 109 -6.53 -8.43 5.69
CA PRO A 109 -7.44 -8.06 6.77
C PRO A 109 -8.55 -9.09 6.95
N ALA A 110 -8.97 -9.33 8.20
CA ALA A 110 -10.00 -10.32 8.48
C ALA A 110 -11.39 -9.87 7.97
N ASP A 111 -11.67 -8.58 8.03
CA ASP A 111 -12.94 -7.97 7.65
C ASP A 111 -12.71 -6.67 6.91
N HIS A 112 -13.79 -6.11 6.33
CA HIS A 112 -13.74 -4.76 5.77
C HIS A 112 -13.64 -3.72 6.88
N GLY A 113 -12.86 -2.66 6.62
CA GLY A 113 -12.64 -1.58 7.57
C GLY A 113 -11.25 -0.97 7.51
N PHE A 114 -10.96 -0.11 8.47
CA PHE A 114 -9.65 0.51 8.65
C PHE A 114 -8.83 -0.23 9.70
N TYR A 115 -7.55 -0.42 9.40
CA TYR A 115 -6.59 -1.08 10.27
C TYR A 115 -5.33 -0.21 10.39
N ALA A 116 -4.99 0.21 11.58
CA ALA A 116 -3.68 0.80 11.82
C ALA A 116 -2.60 -0.29 11.74
N VAL A 117 -1.49 0.00 11.05
CA VAL A 117 -0.33 -0.89 10.99
C VAL A 117 0.49 -0.68 12.26
N GLY A 118 0.24 -1.51 13.26
CA GLY A 118 0.96 -1.50 14.53
C GLY A 118 2.36 -2.14 14.42
N HIS A 119 3.06 -2.26 15.55
CA HIS A 119 4.42 -2.83 15.58
C HIS A 119 4.47 -4.34 15.30
N ALA A 120 3.41 -5.07 15.54
CA ALA A 120 3.39 -6.54 15.45
C ALA A 120 2.10 -7.10 14.84
N GLY A 121 1.23 -6.27 14.32
CA GLY A 121 -0.05 -6.67 13.74
C GLY A 121 -0.90 -5.48 13.33
N TYR A 122 -2.04 -5.80 12.77
CA TYR A 122 -3.08 -4.82 12.50
C TYR A 122 -3.90 -4.54 13.75
N GLU A 123 -4.22 -3.29 13.94
CA GLU A 123 -5.12 -2.80 14.97
C GLU A 123 -6.38 -2.24 14.30
N PRO A 124 -7.54 -2.90 14.42
CA PRO A 124 -8.77 -2.42 13.79
C PRO A 124 -9.19 -1.08 14.39
N ILE A 125 -9.66 -0.19 13.53
CA ILE A 125 -10.30 1.06 13.93
C ILE A 125 -11.79 0.86 13.71
N GLU A 126 -12.55 0.90 14.80
CA GLU A 126 -14.00 0.67 14.75
C GLU A 126 -14.71 1.87 14.12
N ALA A 127 -15.71 1.59 13.29
CA ALA A 127 -16.57 2.60 12.73
C ALA A 127 -17.55 3.14 13.76
N GLU A 128 -17.77 4.44 13.73
CA GLU A 128 -18.77 5.15 14.53
C GLU A 128 -19.74 5.89 13.62
N ILE A 129 -21.00 5.89 13.97
CA ILE A 129 -22.04 6.62 13.22
C ILE A 129 -21.98 8.11 13.59
N LEU A 130 -21.94 8.96 12.58
CA LEU A 130 -21.96 10.40 12.73
C LEU A 130 -23.33 10.86 13.27
N GLN A 131 -23.28 11.79 14.21
CA GLN A 131 -24.45 12.45 14.77
C GLN A 131 -24.50 13.90 14.30
N THR A 132 -25.72 14.41 14.16
CA THR A 132 -25.97 15.80 13.75
C THR A 132 -26.74 16.52 14.85
N VAL A 133 -26.19 17.67 15.27
CA VAL A 133 -26.80 18.53 16.29
C VAL A 133 -26.74 19.97 15.78
N GLY A 134 -27.82 20.72 15.96
CA GLY A 134 -27.84 22.13 15.54
C GLY A 134 -29.24 22.73 15.45
N THR A 135 -29.31 23.85 14.76
CA THR A 135 -30.56 24.57 14.43
C THR A 135 -31.03 24.18 13.03
N SER A 136 -32.17 24.71 12.60
CA SER A 136 -32.66 24.56 11.23
C SER A 136 -31.80 25.24 10.16
N ILE A 137 -30.87 26.11 10.57
CA ILE A 137 -30.01 26.89 9.67
C ILE A 137 -28.59 26.32 9.64
N ARG A 138 -28.04 25.92 10.79
CA ARG A 138 -26.70 25.35 10.91
C ARG A 138 -26.68 24.13 11.82
N ALA A 139 -25.95 23.13 11.39
CA ALA A 139 -25.73 21.93 12.17
C ALA A 139 -24.23 21.59 12.26
N TYR A 140 -23.88 20.93 13.33
CA TYR A 140 -22.61 20.27 13.52
C TYR A 140 -22.80 18.78 13.30
N THR A 141 -21.94 18.19 12.49
CA THR A 141 -21.89 16.74 12.34
C THR A 141 -20.57 16.24 12.88
N GLY A 142 -20.61 15.21 13.70
CA GLY A 142 -19.44 14.69 14.36
C GLY A 142 -19.73 13.39 15.10
N LEU A 143 -18.77 12.99 15.92
CA LEU A 143 -18.77 11.74 16.66
C LEU A 143 -19.14 11.98 18.12
N ALA A 144 -19.96 11.09 18.70
CA ALA A 144 -20.25 11.13 20.14
C ALA A 144 -19.06 10.64 20.99
N GLY A 145 -18.19 9.83 20.39
CA GLY A 145 -17.01 9.28 21.04
C GLY A 145 -15.81 9.19 20.09
N VAL A 146 -14.66 8.78 20.63
CA VAL A 146 -13.44 8.51 19.88
C VAL A 146 -13.04 7.04 20.08
N GLY A 147 -12.57 6.43 19.01
CA GLY A 147 -12.30 5.02 18.96
C GLY A 147 -10.96 4.60 19.58
N LYS A 148 -10.34 3.60 19.01
CA LYS A 148 -9.16 2.92 19.51
C LYS A 148 -7.92 3.81 19.48
N SER A 149 -7.08 3.70 20.51
CA SER A 149 -5.80 4.40 20.58
C SER A 149 -4.79 3.79 19.61
N VAL A 150 -4.08 4.66 18.90
CA VAL A 150 -2.94 4.30 18.06
C VAL A 150 -1.70 4.98 18.64
N ALA A 151 -0.67 4.22 18.95
CA ALA A 151 0.56 4.77 19.49
C ALA A 151 1.22 5.76 18.52
N PRO A 152 1.75 6.89 18.97
CA PRO A 152 2.48 7.82 18.13
C PRO A 152 3.74 7.15 17.57
N SER A 153 4.01 7.34 16.28
CA SER A 153 5.20 6.86 15.62
C SER A 153 6.12 8.04 15.28
N LYS A 154 7.43 7.81 15.28
CA LYS A 154 8.40 8.77 14.75
C LYS A 154 8.33 8.86 13.21
N GLU A 155 7.72 7.87 12.59
CA GLU A 155 7.46 7.80 11.17
C GLU A 155 5.99 8.14 10.87
N ALA A 156 5.68 8.40 9.62
CA ALA A 156 4.31 8.57 9.18
C ALA A 156 3.49 7.30 9.46
N LEU A 157 2.29 7.48 9.99
CA LEU A 157 1.39 6.36 10.29
C LEU A 157 0.91 5.71 8.99
N ARG A 158 0.82 4.40 9.01
CA ARG A 158 0.28 3.59 7.91
C ARG A 158 -0.99 2.88 8.35
N PHE A 159 -1.92 2.80 7.41
CA PHE A 159 -3.18 2.10 7.60
C PHE A 159 -3.44 1.21 6.39
N VAL A 160 -4.09 0.08 6.62
CA VAL A 160 -4.69 -0.71 5.56
C VAL A 160 -6.20 -0.47 5.61
N PHE A 161 -6.75 -0.10 4.49
CA PHE A 161 -8.20 0.05 4.31
C PHE A 161 -8.71 -1.05 3.40
N SER A 162 -9.42 -2.02 3.97
CA SER A 162 -10.15 -3.04 3.23
C SER A 162 -11.56 -2.53 2.96
N SER A 163 -11.82 -2.11 1.74
CA SER A 163 -13.01 -1.29 1.43
C SER A 163 -14.22 -2.09 0.96
N GLY A 164 -14.02 -3.33 0.51
CA GLY A 164 -15.02 -4.09 -0.24
C GLY A 164 -15.35 -3.49 -1.62
N MET A 165 -14.67 -2.40 -1.99
CA MET A 165 -14.93 -1.65 -3.23
C MET A 165 -13.75 -1.75 -4.18
N ARG A 166 -14.02 -1.63 -5.47
CA ARG A 166 -12.96 -1.62 -6.49
C ARG A 166 -12.18 -0.31 -6.45
N SER A 167 -10.91 -0.34 -6.87
CA SER A 167 -10.04 0.83 -6.94
C SER A 167 -10.61 2.03 -7.72
N SER A 168 -11.48 1.78 -8.71
CA SER A 168 -12.17 2.84 -9.46
C SER A 168 -13.26 3.56 -8.65
N GLU A 169 -13.78 2.92 -7.63
CA GLU A 169 -14.89 3.43 -6.80
C GLU A 169 -14.37 4.23 -5.60
N ILE A 170 -13.20 3.87 -5.08
CA ILE A 170 -12.60 4.52 -3.91
C ILE A 170 -12.39 6.03 -4.11
N LYS A 171 -12.05 6.45 -5.34
CA LYS A 171 -11.88 7.87 -5.69
C LYS A 171 -13.17 8.69 -5.55
N ARG A 172 -14.33 8.04 -5.61
CA ARG A 172 -15.64 8.69 -5.48
C ARG A 172 -16.05 8.89 -4.02
N LEU A 173 -15.40 8.18 -3.09
CA LEU A 173 -15.70 8.30 -1.67
C LEU A 173 -15.26 9.63 -1.07
N ASP A 174 -14.35 10.35 -1.74
CA ASP A 174 -13.71 11.56 -1.20
C ASP A 174 -13.23 11.34 0.24
N LEU A 175 -12.45 10.25 0.42
CA LEU A 175 -11.94 9.88 1.73
C LEU A 175 -11.07 11.00 2.29
N GLN A 176 -11.33 11.40 3.51
CA GLN A 176 -10.63 12.47 4.22
C GLN A 176 -10.14 11.98 5.58
N LEU A 177 -9.03 12.54 6.05
CA LEU A 177 -8.54 12.37 7.40
C LEU A 177 -8.56 13.74 8.10
N HIS A 178 -9.25 13.81 9.22
CA HIS A 178 -9.34 15.03 10.01
C HIS A 178 -8.70 14.85 11.38
N ARG A 179 -8.02 15.90 11.85
CA ARG A 179 -7.87 16.10 13.29
C ARG A 179 -9.22 16.54 13.82
N ILE A 180 -9.68 15.94 14.91
CA ILE A 180 -10.96 16.23 15.51
C ILE A 180 -10.81 16.87 16.89
N THR A 181 -11.73 17.75 17.24
CA THR A 181 -11.77 18.44 18.55
C THR A 181 -13.15 18.31 19.15
N PHE A 182 -13.20 18.25 20.47
CA PHE A 182 -14.47 18.19 21.19
C PHE A 182 -15.09 19.58 21.30
N VAL A 183 -16.38 19.69 20.93
CA VAL A 183 -17.19 20.89 21.06
C VAL A 183 -18.36 20.59 21.99
N ASP A 184 -18.40 21.24 23.15
CA ASP A 184 -19.49 21.08 24.12
C ASP A 184 -20.66 22.01 23.75
N VAL A 185 -20.42 23.33 23.79
CA VAL A 185 -21.43 24.35 23.51
C VAL A 185 -20.90 25.34 22.51
N THR A 186 -21.74 25.77 21.60
CA THR A 186 -21.39 26.80 20.62
C THR A 186 -22.57 27.74 20.35
N LYS A 187 -22.24 28.92 19.84
CA LYS A 187 -23.23 29.85 19.33
C LYS A 187 -23.36 29.68 17.82
N VAL A 188 -24.60 29.51 17.36
CA VAL A 188 -24.88 29.34 15.94
C VAL A 188 -25.96 30.35 15.52
N PRO A 189 -25.97 30.79 14.24
CA PRO A 189 -27.05 31.58 13.72
C PRO A 189 -28.40 30.85 13.85
N GLY A 190 -29.35 31.49 14.46
CA GLY A 190 -30.76 31.07 14.54
C GLY A 190 -31.67 32.00 13.78
N VAL A 191 -32.97 31.72 13.80
CA VAL A 191 -33.98 32.51 13.06
C VAL A 191 -34.14 33.93 13.61
N LEU A 192 -33.95 34.12 14.93
CA LEU A 192 -34.13 35.40 15.63
C LEU A 192 -32.81 36.01 16.16
N GLY A 193 -31.67 35.46 15.76
CA GLY A 193 -30.35 35.88 16.22
C GLY A 193 -29.44 34.69 16.52
N GLU A 194 -28.42 34.92 17.33
CA GLU A 194 -27.53 33.81 17.79
C GLU A 194 -28.26 32.96 18.84
N GLU A 195 -28.21 31.66 18.65
CA GLU A 195 -28.72 30.64 19.57
C GLU A 195 -27.55 29.81 20.12
N GLU A 196 -27.61 29.52 21.42
CA GLU A 196 -26.64 28.63 22.07
C GLU A 196 -27.10 27.17 21.89
N VAL A 197 -26.23 26.37 21.31
CA VAL A 197 -26.49 24.94 21.03
C VAL A 197 -25.49 24.09 21.76
N LYS A 198 -25.98 23.11 22.51
CA LYS A 198 -25.17 22.08 23.15
C LYS A 198 -24.86 21.01 22.12
N VAL A 199 -23.61 20.97 21.68
CA VAL A 199 -23.14 20.11 20.60
C VAL A 199 -22.73 18.73 21.13
N ASN A 200 -21.83 18.68 22.10
CA ASN A 200 -21.28 17.44 22.70
C ASN A 200 -20.74 16.45 21.65
N LEU A 201 -20.04 16.94 20.64
CA LEU A 201 -19.50 16.12 19.56
C LEU A 201 -18.02 16.41 19.32
N TRP A 202 -17.31 15.40 18.84
CA TRP A 202 -16.00 15.55 18.21
C TRP A 202 -16.20 15.94 16.75
N VAL A 203 -15.74 17.12 16.37
CA VAL A 203 -15.92 17.68 15.02
C VAL A 203 -14.57 17.90 14.34
N GLY A 204 -14.56 17.91 13.01
CA GLY A 204 -13.34 18.14 12.23
C GLY A 204 -12.81 19.55 12.45
N ALA A 205 -11.52 19.66 12.78
CA ALA A 205 -10.82 20.92 12.98
C ALA A 205 -9.83 21.20 11.83
N GLU A 206 -9.09 20.19 11.38
CA GLU A 206 -8.05 20.31 10.38
C GLU A 206 -8.02 19.06 9.50
N THR A 207 -7.88 19.25 8.18
CA THR A 207 -7.70 18.15 7.25
C THR A 207 -6.23 17.76 7.16
N ILE A 208 -5.93 16.50 7.34
CA ILE A 208 -4.57 15.94 7.33
C ILE A 208 -4.30 15.31 5.96
N PRO A 209 -3.22 15.70 5.27
CA PRO A 209 -2.85 15.12 3.99
C PRO A 209 -2.29 13.71 4.14
N PHE A 210 -2.73 12.80 3.28
CA PHE A 210 -2.22 11.43 3.19
C PHE A 210 -2.10 10.98 1.74
N THR A 211 -1.47 9.84 1.52
CA THR A 211 -1.46 9.11 0.25
C THR A 211 -2.33 7.88 0.35
N ILE A 212 -2.95 7.51 -0.76
CA ILE A 212 -3.68 6.25 -0.89
C ILE A 212 -3.17 5.50 -2.11
N GLU A 213 -2.78 4.24 -1.91
CA GLU A 213 -2.23 3.37 -2.94
C GLU A 213 -3.01 2.04 -2.93
N ALA A 214 -3.42 1.59 -4.12
CA ALA A 214 -4.06 0.28 -4.24
C ALA A 214 -3.02 -0.82 -4.03
N LEU A 215 -3.29 -1.74 -3.13
CA LEU A 215 -2.52 -2.96 -3.00
C LEU A 215 -2.86 -3.93 -4.14
N PRO A 216 -1.99 -4.90 -4.49
CA PRO A 216 -2.26 -5.91 -5.52
C PRO A 216 -3.30 -6.95 -5.10
N SER A 217 -4.39 -6.48 -4.54
CA SER A 217 -5.61 -7.18 -4.17
C SER A 217 -6.78 -6.57 -4.93
N ARG A 218 -7.98 -6.99 -4.62
CA ARG A 218 -9.19 -6.49 -5.28
C ARG A 218 -9.67 -5.15 -4.71
N ASP A 219 -9.56 -4.97 -3.41
CA ASP A 219 -10.29 -3.97 -2.63
C ASP A 219 -9.52 -3.42 -1.41
N ASP A 220 -8.21 -3.71 -1.33
CA ASP A 220 -7.36 -3.23 -0.24
C ASP A 220 -6.48 -2.06 -0.69
N PHE A 221 -6.30 -1.11 0.22
CA PHE A 221 -5.54 0.11 -0.01
C PHE A 221 -4.59 0.36 1.15
N LEU A 222 -3.36 0.76 0.83
CA LEU A 222 -2.42 1.32 1.77
C LEU A 222 -2.65 2.82 1.86
N ILE A 223 -2.85 3.33 3.06
CA ILE A 223 -2.93 4.75 3.36
C ILE A 223 -1.72 5.11 4.21
N ALA A 224 -1.05 6.20 3.89
CA ALA A 224 0.07 6.70 4.67
C ALA A 224 -0.05 8.21 4.87
N THR A 225 0.08 8.68 6.11
CA THR A 225 0.19 10.11 6.38
C THR A 225 1.53 10.63 5.84
N LYS A 226 1.55 11.84 5.32
CA LYS A 226 2.80 12.42 4.77
C LYS A 226 3.81 12.73 5.85
N GLU A 227 3.33 13.04 7.04
CA GLU A 227 4.11 13.40 8.21
C GLU A 227 3.60 12.62 9.44
N PRO A 228 4.44 12.43 10.48
CA PRO A 228 3.98 11.88 11.74
C PRO A 228 2.86 12.73 12.35
N LEU A 229 1.83 12.06 12.86
CA LEU A 229 0.76 12.77 13.57
C LEU A 229 1.18 13.11 14.99
N THR A 230 0.82 14.31 15.44
CA THR A 230 1.00 14.73 16.83
C THR A 230 -0.05 14.08 17.73
N ALA A 231 0.21 14.04 19.04
CA ALA A 231 -0.77 13.55 20.00
C ALA A 231 -2.12 14.27 19.84
N GLY A 232 -3.20 13.51 19.83
CA GLY A 232 -4.55 14.04 19.61
C GLY A 232 -5.51 13.01 19.03
N PHE A 233 -6.68 13.49 18.67
CA PHE A 233 -7.77 12.67 18.11
C PHE A 233 -7.95 12.95 16.64
N TYR A 234 -8.17 11.88 15.89
CA TYR A 234 -8.28 11.91 14.43
C TYR A 234 -9.43 11.00 13.99
N ALA A 235 -9.96 11.24 12.80
CA ALA A 235 -10.94 10.35 12.19
C ALA A 235 -10.81 10.33 10.67
N PHE A 236 -10.90 9.15 10.08
CA PHE A 236 -11.22 8.99 8.67
C PHE A 236 -12.72 9.13 8.47
N ASN A 237 -13.12 9.77 7.39
CA ASN A 237 -14.52 9.86 6.96
C ASN A 237 -14.58 10.04 5.44
N THR A 238 -15.74 9.79 4.87
CA THR A 238 -16.02 10.00 3.47
C THR A 238 -16.79 11.31 3.25
N GLN A 239 -16.60 11.95 2.11
CA GLN A 239 -17.36 13.11 1.66
C GLN A 239 -17.37 14.33 2.61
N GLY A 240 -16.30 14.51 3.38
CA GLY A 240 -16.17 15.69 4.26
C GLY A 240 -17.27 15.83 5.32
N LEU A 241 -17.83 14.72 5.79
CA LEU A 241 -19.01 14.70 6.67
C LEU A 241 -18.74 15.20 8.10
N ILE A 242 -17.48 15.26 8.53
CA ILE A 242 -17.10 15.80 9.85
C ILE A 242 -16.83 17.29 9.70
N THR A 243 -17.87 18.10 9.64
CA THR A 243 -17.72 19.55 9.50
C THR A 243 -18.79 20.31 10.31
N SER A 244 -18.54 21.60 10.54
CA SER A 244 -19.58 22.56 10.89
C SER A 244 -20.28 23.01 9.60
N ALA A 245 -21.18 22.22 9.04
CA ALA A 245 -21.69 22.45 7.70
C ALA A 245 -23.21 22.70 7.64
N ASP A 246 -23.64 23.16 6.48
CA ASP A 246 -25.05 23.29 6.14
C ASP A 246 -25.79 21.94 6.27
N VAL A 247 -26.94 21.94 6.96
CA VAL A 247 -27.82 20.78 7.12
C VAL A 247 -28.21 20.16 5.77
N ALA A 248 -28.28 20.97 4.71
CA ALA A 248 -28.61 20.49 3.37
C ALA A 248 -27.67 19.48 2.78
N ALA A 249 -26.37 19.52 3.14
CA ALA A 249 -25.37 18.58 2.62
C ALA A 249 -25.54 17.16 3.20
N LEU A 250 -26.07 17.04 4.42
CA LEU A 250 -26.19 15.76 5.14
C LEU A 250 -27.43 14.95 4.75
N THR A 251 -28.48 15.62 4.28
CA THR A 251 -29.74 14.95 3.90
C THR A 251 -29.61 14.10 2.62
N THR A 252 -28.53 14.26 1.86
CA THR A 252 -28.29 13.53 0.61
C THR A 252 -27.45 12.28 0.77
N VAL A 253 -26.82 12.08 1.94
CA VAL A 253 -25.93 10.93 2.18
C VAL A 253 -26.73 9.81 2.85
N PRO A 254 -26.74 8.58 2.30
CA PRO A 254 -27.35 7.43 2.94
C PRO A 254 -26.76 7.20 4.36
N LYS A 255 -27.59 6.75 5.28
CA LYS A 255 -27.16 6.52 6.68
C LYS A 255 -25.97 5.56 6.78
N GLU A 256 -25.94 4.58 5.90
CA GLU A 256 -24.87 3.56 5.82
C GLU A 256 -23.52 4.16 5.40
N MET A 257 -23.53 5.36 4.82
CA MET A 257 -22.31 6.10 4.44
C MET A 257 -21.95 7.21 5.45
N GLN A 258 -22.76 7.40 6.51
CA GLN A 258 -22.48 8.36 7.57
C GLN A 258 -21.62 7.74 8.66
N GLU A 259 -20.53 7.09 8.27
CA GLU A 259 -19.58 6.47 9.17
C GLU A 259 -18.26 7.23 9.18
N ALA A 260 -17.61 7.20 10.32
CA ALA A 260 -16.23 7.65 10.47
C ALA A 260 -15.46 6.66 11.35
N TRP A 261 -14.15 6.67 11.19
CA TRP A 261 -13.24 5.75 11.90
C TRP A 261 -12.30 6.57 12.80
N PRO A 262 -12.73 6.85 14.06
CA PRO A 262 -11.96 7.65 14.99
C PRO A 262 -10.82 6.86 15.65
N PHE A 263 -9.73 7.56 15.96
CA PHE A 263 -8.59 7.02 16.70
C PHE A 263 -7.84 8.11 17.47
N GLU A 264 -7.12 7.70 18.52
CA GLU A 264 -6.24 8.57 19.30
C GLU A 264 -4.78 8.25 18.97
N VAL A 265 -3.98 9.30 18.79
CA VAL A 265 -2.52 9.23 18.72
C VAL A 265 -1.94 9.76 20.05
N LYS A 266 -1.08 8.96 20.72
CA LYS A 266 -0.48 9.26 22.02
C LYS A 266 0.95 9.73 21.89
#